data_0db67299c633d458f02dbcc6dd3df728
#
_entry.id   0db67299c633d458f02dbcc6dd3df728
#
_cell.length_a   1.000
_cell.length_b   1.000
_cell.length_c   1.000
_cell.angle_alpha   90.00
_cell.angle_beta   90.00
_cell.angle_gamma   90.00
#
_symmetry.space_group_name_H-M   'P 1'
#
loop_
_entity.id
_entity.type
_entity.pdbx_description
1 polymer ?
#
loop_
_entity_poly.entity_id
_entity_poly.type
_entity_poly.pdbx_seq_one_letter_code
_entity_poly.pdbx_strand_id
1 'polypeptide(L)'
;LGIIAKTGYAAYFLIVQDFVNWAKEQKIVVGPGRGSAAGSLVSYLTGITNIDPLKYDLLFERFLNPERISMPDIDLDFADARRDEVIRYVEDKYGKDHVAQIITFGTMAARAAVRDVGRALGFGYGYCDRIAKMIPMFTSLQESLDSVEELKTLYEEDVDGQRLLDMALKVEGLARHSSVHACGVLITDNPLTDYVPLQYAAGDDKTIISQYSLHPVEDLGLLKMDFLGLKNLTVIEQTLKIIEKTTGTKIDLDQLPLDDQKTFTLLQRGDTTGVFQLESGGMKRYLKMLKASSLEDIIAMVALYRPGPMEFIPDFIASKHGKKVVKYLHPKLEPILANTYGIAIYQEQIMHIARQLAGLSYGQADVLRKAVGKKIKKLLDEQEDVIVKGMIDNGIDKKTAQKIWEFIIPFARY
;
A
#
# COMPACT_ATOMS: atom_id res chain seq x y z
N LEU A 1 1.84 23.96 -5.85
CA LEU A 1 2.79 24.29 -6.93
C LEU A 1 4.14 24.74 -6.39
N GLY A 2 4.20 25.70 -5.46
CA GLY A 2 5.47 26.20 -4.92
C GLY A 2 6.37 25.12 -4.32
N ILE A 3 5.81 24.15 -3.58
CA ILE A 3 6.56 23.04 -3.00
C ILE A 3 7.08 22.11 -4.11
N ILE A 4 6.24 21.74 -5.08
CA ILE A 4 6.64 20.89 -6.22
C ILE A 4 7.79 21.52 -7.01
N ALA A 5 7.70 22.82 -7.29
CA ALA A 5 8.76 23.56 -8.00
C ALA A 5 10.05 23.63 -7.17
N LYS A 6 9.94 23.95 -5.87
CA LYS A 6 11.09 24.06 -4.97
C LYS A 6 11.83 22.73 -4.77
N THR A 7 11.11 21.61 -4.78
CA THR A 7 11.68 20.27 -4.63
C THR A 7 12.20 19.69 -5.94
N GLY A 8 12.01 20.37 -7.10
CA GLY A 8 12.51 19.93 -8.41
C GLY A 8 11.67 18.87 -9.12
N TYR A 9 10.49 18.50 -8.58
CA TYR A 9 9.68 17.41 -9.13
C TYR A 9 8.67 17.81 -10.21
N ALA A 10 8.73 19.02 -10.75
CA ALA A 10 7.79 19.46 -11.79
C ALA A 10 7.79 18.55 -13.02
N ALA A 11 8.98 18.15 -13.51
CA ALA A 11 9.12 17.23 -14.65
C ALA A 11 8.47 15.86 -14.36
N TYR A 12 8.62 15.34 -13.14
CA TYR A 12 7.97 14.08 -12.72
C TYR A 12 6.44 14.16 -12.88
N PHE A 13 5.81 15.22 -12.39
CA PHE A 13 4.35 15.42 -12.55
C PHE A 13 3.94 15.53 -14.02
N LEU A 14 4.74 16.19 -14.86
CA LEU A 14 4.44 16.35 -16.29
C LEU A 14 4.53 15.01 -17.03
N ILE A 15 5.52 14.18 -16.71
CA ILE A 15 5.67 12.85 -17.28
C ILE A 15 4.49 11.96 -16.87
N VAL A 16 4.13 11.98 -15.57
CA VAL A 16 2.99 11.20 -15.08
C VAL A 16 1.68 11.66 -15.71
N GLN A 17 1.44 12.96 -15.79
CA GLN A 17 0.29 13.54 -16.47
C GLN A 17 0.20 13.08 -17.93
N ASP A 18 1.31 13.06 -18.63
CA ASP A 18 1.39 12.72 -20.04
C ASP A 18 0.88 11.30 -20.31
N PHE A 19 1.46 10.28 -19.69
CA PHE A 19 1.06 8.92 -19.99
C PHE A 19 -0.31 8.54 -19.37
N VAL A 20 -0.74 9.19 -18.28
CA VAL A 20 -2.09 9.01 -17.74
C VAL A 20 -3.13 9.58 -18.70
N ASN A 21 -2.92 10.78 -19.22
CA ASN A 21 -3.84 11.39 -20.17
C ASN A 21 -3.88 10.61 -21.48
N TRP A 22 -2.72 10.18 -21.98
CA TRP A 22 -2.67 9.29 -23.14
C TRP A 22 -3.49 8.01 -22.92
N ALA A 23 -3.34 7.35 -21.77
CA ALA A 23 -4.11 6.15 -21.45
C ALA A 23 -5.62 6.42 -21.45
N LYS A 24 -6.05 7.54 -20.83
CA LYS A 24 -7.46 7.97 -20.83
C LYS A 24 -7.99 8.26 -22.24
N GLU A 25 -7.20 8.93 -23.09
CA GLU A 25 -7.54 9.19 -24.50
C GLU A 25 -7.70 7.89 -25.30
N GLN A 26 -6.86 6.88 -25.01
CA GLN A 26 -7.00 5.53 -25.58
C GLN A 26 -8.14 4.73 -24.95
N LYS A 27 -8.93 5.31 -24.04
CA LYS A 27 -10.02 4.65 -23.29
C LYS A 27 -9.55 3.44 -22.48
N ILE A 28 -8.31 3.48 -22.01
CA ILE A 28 -7.80 2.54 -21.00
C ILE A 28 -8.34 3.02 -19.65
N VAL A 29 -9.01 2.15 -18.92
CA VAL A 29 -9.51 2.50 -17.59
C VAL A 29 -8.33 2.66 -16.63
N VAL A 30 -8.24 3.85 -16.04
CA VAL A 30 -7.23 4.21 -15.03
C VAL A 30 -7.92 4.35 -13.68
N GLY A 31 -7.29 3.86 -12.62
CA GLY A 31 -7.79 4.00 -11.26
C GLY A 31 -7.88 5.48 -10.82
N PRO A 32 -8.79 5.82 -9.91
CA PRO A 32 -9.03 7.22 -9.51
C PRO A 32 -7.88 7.84 -8.70
N GLY A 33 -6.92 7.05 -8.30
CA GLY A 33 -5.78 7.42 -7.48
C GLY A 33 -5.55 6.43 -6.34
N ARG A 34 -4.32 6.35 -5.89
CA ARG A 34 -3.89 5.43 -4.83
C ARG A 34 -2.95 6.14 -3.86
N GLY A 35 -2.89 5.65 -2.61
CA GLY A 35 -1.89 6.05 -1.63
C GLY A 35 -1.96 7.54 -1.28
N SER A 36 -0.80 8.18 -1.22
CA SER A 36 -0.68 9.57 -0.83
C SER A 36 -0.87 10.57 -1.98
N ALA A 37 -0.73 10.13 -3.24
CA ALA A 37 -0.86 10.99 -4.42
C ALA A 37 -2.24 11.66 -4.53
N ALA A 38 -3.30 11.00 -4.00
CA ALA A 38 -4.64 11.56 -3.92
C ALA A 38 -4.74 12.84 -3.05
N GLY A 39 -3.76 13.11 -2.17
CA GLY A 39 -3.67 14.35 -1.39
C GLY A 39 -3.15 15.55 -2.17
N SER A 40 -2.76 15.37 -3.44
CA SER A 40 -2.23 16.45 -4.29
C SER A 40 -3.33 17.09 -5.13
N LEU A 41 -3.66 18.36 -4.84
CA LEU A 41 -4.56 19.15 -5.68
C LEU A 41 -4.00 19.33 -7.12
N VAL A 42 -2.68 19.39 -7.27
CA VAL A 42 -2.06 19.46 -8.60
C VAL A 42 -2.30 18.17 -9.37
N SER A 43 -2.15 16.99 -8.74
CA SER A 43 -2.45 15.71 -9.38
C SER A 43 -3.91 15.61 -9.82
N TYR A 44 -4.84 16.13 -9.02
CA TYR A 44 -6.26 16.20 -9.35
C TYR A 44 -6.53 17.13 -10.54
N LEU A 45 -6.03 18.36 -10.49
CA LEU A 45 -6.26 19.37 -11.53
C LEU A 45 -5.59 19.03 -12.87
N THR A 46 -4.51 18.24 -12.84
CA THR A 46 -3.82 17.75 -14.06
C THR A 46 -4.35 16.42 -14.57
N GLY A 47 -5.38 15.87 -13.93
CA GLY A 47 -6.02 14.62 -14.35
C GLY A 47 -5.23 13.36 -14.03
N ILE A 48 -4.18 13.45 -13.21
CA ILE A 48 -3.43 12.28 -12.72
C ILE A 48 -4.31 11.44 -11.78
N THR A 49 -5.05 12.11 -10.88
CA THR A 49 -6.01 11.47 -9.97
C THR A 49 -7.41 12.04 -10.19
N ASN A 50 -8.44 11.27 -9.85
CA ASN A 50 -9.85 11.67 -9.97
C ASN A 50 -10.49 11.89 -8.58
N ILE A 51 -9.68 11.95 -7.52
CA ILE A 51 -10.11 12.22 -6.14
C ILE A 51 -9.85 13.68 -5.81
N ASP A 52 -10.91 14.43 -5.49
CA ASP A 52 -10.78 15.80 -5.00
C ASP A 52 -10.26 15.80 -3.55
N PRO A 53 -9.00 16.24 -3.32
CA PRO A 53 -8.42 16.23 -1.98
C PRO A 53 -9.10 17.19 -1.01
N LEU A 54 -9.75 18.26 -1.50
CA LEU A 54 -10.46 19.21 -0.65
C LEU A 54 -11.76 18.61 -0.12
N LYS A 55 -12.47 17.85 -0.96
CA LYS A 55 -13.72 17.18 -0.57
C LYS A 55 -13.50 16.15 0.56
N TYR A 56 -12.37 15.48 0.56
CA TYR A 56 -12.06 14.40 1.51
C TYR A 56 -11.03 14.80 2.58
N ASP A 57 -10.69 16.09 2.69
CA ASP A 57 -9.72 16.63 3.65
C ASP A 57 -8.38 15.86 3.65
N LEU A 58 -7.88 15.57 2.43
CA LEU A 58 -6.61 14.87 2.24
C LEU A 58 -5.45 15.84 2.32
N LEU A 59 -4.37 15.44 2.98
CA LEU A 59 -3.22 16.30 3.27
C LEU A 59 -2.11 16.13 2.24
N PHE A 60 -1.69 17.24 1.63
CA PHE A 60 -0.59 17.27 0.65
C PHE A 60 0.76 16.87 1.27
N GLU A 61 1.00 17.25 2.55
CA GLU A 61 2.24 16.95 3.27
C GLU A 61 2.46 15.45 3.49
N ARG A 62 1.39 14.65 3.43
CA ARG A 62 1.49 13.19 3.42
C ARG A 62 2.11 12.67 2.13
N PHE A 63 1.89 13.34 1.00
CA PHE A 63 2.43 13.00 -0.30
C PHE A 63 3.82 13.62 -0.51
N LEU A 64 3.96 14.93 -0.40
CA LEU A 64 5.22 15.63 -0.56
C LEU A 64 5.44 16.58 0.63
N ASN A 65 6.40 16.20 1.48
CA ASN A 65 6.70 16.93 2.71
C ASN A 65 7.95 17.78 2.55
N PRO A 66 7.84 19.13 2.61
CA PRO A 66 8.98 20.02 2.48
C PRO A 66 10.00 19.91 3.63
N GLU A 67 9.58 19.41 4.81
CA GLU A 67 10.45 19.21 5.97
C GLU A 67 11.22 17.90 5.89
N ARG A 68 10.87 17.04 4.93
CA ARG A 68 11.52 15.77 4.68
C ARG A 68 11.62 15.52 3.18
N ILE A 69 12.79 15.73 2.62
CA ILE A 69 13.04 15.44 1.20
C ILE A 69 12.95 13.93 0.99
N SER A 70 11.90 13.48 0.35
CA SER A 70 11.74 12.12 -0.17
C SER A 70 11.14 12.23 -1.56
N MET A 71 11.53 11.31 -2.43
CA MET A 71 10.95 11.23 -3.77
C MET A 71 9.44 11.08 -3.69
N PRO A 72 8.66 11.80 -4.54
CA PRO A 72 7.24 11.54 -4.69
C PRO A 72 7.03 10.14 -5.28
N ASP A 73 5.97 9.48 -4.85
CA ASP A 73 5.58 8.16 -5.32
C ASP A 73 4.11 8.22 -5.76
N ILE A 74 3.90 8.23 -7.07
CA ILE A 74 2.57 8.23 -7.68
C ILE A 74 2.32 6.85 -8.24
N ASP A 75 1.68 6.02 -7.44
CA ASP A 75 1.18 4.72 -7.86
C ASP A 75 -0.05 4.87 -8.78
N LEU A 76 -0.04 4.21 -9.92
CA LEU A 76 -1.13 4.28 -10.90
C LEU A 76 -1.64 2.89 -11.24
N ASP A 77 -2.94 2.72 -11.09
CA ASP A 77 -3.63 1.49 -11.47
C ASP A 77 -4.16 1.61 -12.91
N PHE A 78 -3.77 0.69 -13.78
CA PHE A 78 -4.29 0.55 -15.14
C PHE A 78 -5.08 -0.74 -15.31
N ALA A 79 -6.02 -0.78 -16.23
CA ALA A 79 -6.63 -2.03 -16.64
C ALA A 79 -5.54 -3.04 -17.05
N ASP A 80 -5.45 -4.16 -16.32
CA ASP A 80 -4.38 -5.14 -16.42
C ASP A 80 -4.13 -5.64 -17.85
N ALA A 81 -5.20 -5.89 -18.58
CA ALA A 81 -5.14 -6.36 -19.97
C ALA A 81 -4.50 -5.35 -20.95
N ARG A 82 -4.40 -4.07 -20.57
CA ARG A 82 -3.93 -2.99 -21.44
C ARG A 82 -2.75 -2.20 -20.85
N ARG A 83 -2.25 -2.58 -19.67
CA ARG A 83 -1.11 -1.94 -19.02
C ARG A 83 0.13 -1.85 -19.92
N ASP A 84 0.42 -2.93 -20.64
CA ASP A 84 1.60 -2.99 -21.52
C ASP A 84 1.50 -2.06 -22.75
N GLU A 85 0.29 -1.60 -23.11
CA GLU A 85 0.13 -0.55 -24.12
C GLU A 85 0.68 0.79 -23.62
N VAL A 86 0.45 1.09 -22.34
CA VAL A 86 0.95 2.32 -21.70
C VAL A 86 2.47 2.29 -21.58
N ILE A 87 3.06 1.14 -21.21
CA ILE A 87 4.52 0.99 -21.15
C ILE A 87 5.13 1.20 -22.54
N ARG A 88 4.56 0.59 -23.58
CA ARG A 88 5.04 0.80 -24.96
C ARG A 88 4.94 2.26 -25.41
N TYR A 89 3.87 2.96 -25.05
CA TYR A 89 3.76 4.39 -25.35
C TYR A 89 4.91 5.19 -24.71
N VAL A 90 5.25 4.87 -23.45
CA VAL A 90 6.36 5.52 -22.74
C VAL A 90 7.71 5.19 -23.41
N GLU A 91 7.95 3.94 -23.79
CA GLU A 91 9.16 3.52 -24.54
C GLU A 91 9.27 4.24 -25.89
N ASP A 92 8.16 4.34 -26.63
CA ASP A 92 8.15 4.98 -27.95
C ASP A 92 8.33 6.50 -27.85
N LYS A 93 7.80 7.14 -26.79
CA LYS A 93 7.85 8.58 -26.60
C LYS A 93 9.16 9.08 -26.02
N TYR A 94 9.66 8.42 -24.97
CA TYR A 94 10.85 8.86 -24.25
C TYR A 94 12.14 8.21 -24.76
N GLY A 95 12.06 7.16 -25.56
CA GLY A 95 13.18 6.41 -26.13
C GLY A 95 13.42 5.08 -25.42
N LYS A 96 13.68 4.03 -26.21
CA LYS A 96 13.90 2.67 -25.67
C LYS A 96 15.18 2.52 -24.88
N ASP A 97 16.13 3.41 -25.08
CA ASP A 97 17.38 3.51 -24.34
C ASP A 97 17.25 4.35 -23.05
N HIS A 98 16.14 5.06 -22.89
CA HIS A 98 15.79 5.89 -21.72
C HIS A 98 14.77 5.22 -20.79
N VAL A 99 14.21 4.09 -21.18
CA VAL A 99 13.14 3.41 -20.43
C VAL A 99 13.52 1.95 -20.16
N ALA A 100 13.41 1.52 -18.91
CA ALA A 100 13.57 0.12 -18.55
C ALA A 100 12.67 -0.26 -17.37
N GLN A 101 12.26 -1.51 -17.32
CA GLN A 101 11.61 -2.05 -16.13
C GLN A 101 12.66 -2.37 -15.05
N ILE A 102 12.25 -2.40 -13.78
CA ILE A 102 13.16 -2.68 -12.67
C ILE A 102 13.26 -4.19 -12.46
N ILE A 103 14.48 -4.69 -12.18
CA ILE A 103 14.69 -6.07 -11.78
C ILE A 103 14.16 -6.32 -10.37
N THR A 104 13.72 -7.55 -10.11
CA THR A 104 13.52 -8.05 -8.76
C THR A 104 14.21 -9.41 -8.61
N PHE A 105 14.63 -9.74 -7.39
CA PHE A 105 15.28 -11.00 -7.08
C PHE A 105 14.38 -11.85 -6.22
N GLY A 106 14.01 -13.02 -6.73
CA GLY A 106 13.40 -14.07 -5.94
C GLY A 106 14.45 -14.69 -5.02
N THR A 107 14.23 -14.64 -3.71
CA THR A 107 15.12 -15.26 -2.72
C THR A 107 14.67 -16.66 -2.35
N MET A 108 15.60 -17.48 -1.88
CA MET A 108 15.29 -18.80 -1.33
C MET A 108 14.60 -18.65 0.03
N ALA A 109 13.31 -18.93 0.08
CA ALA A 109 12.59 -19.06 1.35
C ALA A 109 12.87 -20.42 1.99
N ALA A 110 12.69 -20.55 3.31
CA ALA A 110 13.01 -21.72 4.13
C ALA A 110 12.64 -23.07 3.48
N ARG A 111 11.38 -23.22 3.03
CA ARG A 111 10.91 -24.45 2.37
C ARG A 111 11.62 -24.76 1.06
N ALA A 112 11.98 -23.72 0.30
CA ALA A 112 12.71 -23.86 -0.96
C ALA A 112 14.18 -24.21 -0.70
N ALA A 113 14.80 -23.55 0.29
CA ALA A 113 16.17 -23.84 0.71
C ALA A 113 16.34 -25.31 1.10
N VAL A 114 15.44 -25.85 1.94
CA VAL A 114 15.46 -27.27 2.33
C VAL A 114 15.39 -28.22 1.12
N ARG A 115 14.46 -27.96 0.18
CA ARG A 115 14.29 -28.83 -1.00
C ARG A 115 15.47 -28.72 -1.97
N ASP A 116 16.00 -27.50 -2.23
CA ASP A 116 17.09 -27.28 -3.18
C ASP A 116 18.41 -27.81 -2.63
N VAL A 117 18.70 -27.57 -1.34
CA VAL A 117 19.88 -28.12 -0.67
C VAL A 117 19.79 -29.65 -0.59
N GLY A 118 18.63 -30.18 -0.22
CA GLY A 118 18.42 -31.62 -0.16
C GLY A 118 18.69 -32.31 -1.50
N ARG A 119 18.20 -31.73 -2.60
CA ARG A 119 18.50 -32.20 -3.95
C ARG A 119 20.01 -32.11 -4.27
N ALA A 120 20.68 -31.02 -3.89
CA ALA A 120 22.09 -30.85 -4.12
C ALA A 120 22.97 -31.82 -3.32
N LEU A 121 22.53 -32.17 -2.12
CA LEU A 121 23.19 -33.17 -1.25
C LEU A 121 22.82 -34.64 -1.60
N GLY A 122 21.94 -34.86 -2.59
CA GLY A 122 21.52 -36.19 -3.02
C GLY A 122 20.45 -36.84 -2.16
N PHE A 123 19.77 -36.12 -1.28
CA PHE A 123 18.66 -36.66 -0.49
C PHE A 123 17.43 -36.89 -1.35
N GLY A 124 16.65 -37.92 -1.00
CA GLY A 124 15.41 -38.26 -1.69
C GLY A 124 14.36 -37.14 -1.55
N TYR A 125 13.62 -36.85 -2.63
CA TYR A 125 12.61 -35.79 -2.65
C TYR A 125 11.59 -35.90 -1.51
N GLY A 126 11.10 -37.13 -1.24
CA GLY A 126 10.12 -37.34 -0.18
C GLY A 126 10.60 -37.00 1.22
N TYR A 127 11.90 -37.21 1.49
CA TYR A 127 12.54 -36.83 2.76
C TYR A 127 12.61 -35.29 2.87
N CYS A 128 13.11 -34.62 1.86
CA CYS A 128 13.21 -33.16 1.84
C CYS A 128 11.84 -32.48 1.89
N ASP A 129 10.83 -33.01 1.20
CA ASP A 129 9.47 -32.45 1.17
C ASP A 129 8.76 -32.62 2.52
N ARG A 130 8.97 -33.75 3.23
CA ARG A 130 8.47 -33.95 4.58
C ARG A 130 9.02 -32.87 5.52
N ILE A 131 10.35 -32.65 5.53
CA ILE A 131 10.98 -31.63 6.37
C ILE A 131 10.50 -30.23 5.99
N ALA A 132 10.44 -29.91 4.70
CA ALA A 132 9.95 -28.62 4.24
C ALA A 132 8.50 -28.34 4.65
N LYS A 133 7.64 -29.38 4.78
CA LYS A 133 6.25 -29.24 5.23
C LYS A 133 6.11 -28.98 6.73
N MET A 134 7.10 -29.33 7.55
CA MET A 134 7.13 -29.00 8.99
C MET A 134 7.32 -27.50 9.21
N ILE A 135 7.94 -26.80 8.26
CA ILE A 135 8.17 -25.35 8.34
C ILE A 135 6.84 -24.61 8.09
N PRO A 136 6.35 -23.73 9.00
CA PRO A 136 5.15 -22.92 8.75
C PRO A 136 5.32 -22.00 7.55
N MET A 137 4.22 -21.57 6.95
CA MET A 137 4.29 -20.60 5.84
C MET A 137 4.68 -19.21 6.38
N PHE A 138 5.56 -18.54 5.63
CA PHE A 138 6.03 -17.17 5.95
C PHE A 138 6.89 -17.05 7.21
N THR A 139 7.47 -18.15 7.71
CA THR A 139 8.47 -18.15 8.78
C THR A 139 9.86 -18.47 8.21
N SER A 140 10.90 -17.92 8.84
CA SER A 140 12.28 -18.30 8.53
C SER A 140 12.58 -19.71 9.05
N LEU A 141 13.66 -20.31 8.55
CA LEU A 141 14.08 -21.62 9.00
C LEU A 141 14.53 -21.58 10.47
N GLN A 142 15.20 -20.51 10.89
CA GLN A 142 15.61 -20.33 12.29
C GLN A 142 14.40 -20.22 13.21
N GLU A 143 13.43 -19.35 12.89
CA GLU A 143 12.19 -19.22 13.69
C GLU A 143 11.42 -20.55 13.76
N SER A 144 11.48 -21.34 12.68
CA SER A 144 10.82 -22.65 12.63
C SER A 144 11.53 -23.67 13.52
N LEU A 145 12.87 -23.68 13.57
CA LEU A 145 13.66 -24.50 14.47
C LEU A 145 13.40 -24.15 15.94
N ASP A 146 13.20 -22.86 16.24
CA ASP A 146 12.95 -22.39 17.59
C ASP A 146 11.52 -22.69 18.08
N SER A 147 10.54 -22.78 17.14
CA SER A 147 9.10 -22.84 17.48
C SER A 147 8.41 -24.17 17.17
N VAL A 148 8.96 -25.02 16.28
CA VAL A 148 8.34 -26.27 15.84
C VAL A 148 9.07 -27.46 16.48
N GLU A 149 8.48 -28.08 17.50
CA GLU A 149 9.09 -29.17 18.26
C GLU A 149 9.51 -30.37 17.38
N GLU A 150 8.69 -30.76 16.40
CA GLU A 150 9.01 -31.85 15.49
C GLU A 150 10.26 -31.56 14.63
N LEU A 151 10.45 -30.29 14.20
CA LEU A 151 11.62 -29.89 13.42
C LEU A 151 12.87 -29.84 14.30
N LYS A 152 12.73 -29.42 15.56
CA LYS A 152 13.79 -29.38 16.54
C LYS A 152 14.26 -30.79 16.91
N THR A 153 13.34 -31.71 17.17
CA THR A 153 13.64 -33.11 17.44
C THR A 153 14.40 -33.74 16.26
N LEU A 154 13.94 -33.49 15.02
CA LEU A 154 14.63 -33.97 13.82
C LEU A 154 16.05 -33.38 13.73
N TYR A 155 16.23 -32.11 14.04
CA TYR A 155 17.56 -31.47 14.04
C TYR A 155 18.50 -32.07 15.08
N GLU A 156 17.99 -32.46 16.25
CA GLU A 156 18.78 -33.03 17.37
C GLU A 156 19.08 -34.53 17.18
N GLU A 157 18.17 -35.31 16.59
CA GLU A 157 18.25 -36.77 16.56
C GLU A 157 18.64 -37.36 15.19
N ASP A 158 18.43 -36.61 14.07
CA ASP A 158 18.73 -37.07 12.71
C ASP A 158 19.94 -36.33 12.13
N VAL A 159 21.07 -37.03 12.05
CA VAL A 159 22.35 -36.45 11.52
C VAL A 159 22.21 -35.93 10.10
N ASP A 160 21.46 -36.62 9.24
CA ASP A 160 21.18 -36.17 7.88
C ASP A 160 20.24 -34.97 7.87
N GLY A 161 19.24 -34.95 8.76
CA GLY A 161 18.36 -33.81 8.99
C GLY A 161 19.11 -32.58 9.48
N GLN A 162 19.98 -32.73 10.46
CA GLN A 162 20.85 -31.65 10.95
C GLN A 162 21.72 -31.10 9.83
N ARG A 163 22.43 -31.97 9.08
CA ARG A 163 23.27 -31.55 7.96
C ARG A 163 22.50 -30.80 6.88
N LEU A 164 21.30 -31.28 6.55
CA LEU A 164 20.41 -30.62 5.58
C LEU A 164 19.97 -29.23 6.05
N LEU A 165 19.53 -29.11 7.30
CA LEU A 165 19.06 -27.86 7.88
C LEU A 165 20.17 -26.83 8.07
N ASP A 166 21.38 -27.25 8.52
CA ASP A 166 22.55 -26.38 8.63
C ASP A 166 22.95 -25.77 7.30
N MET A 167 22.90 -26.55 6.23
CA MET A 167 23.21 -26.06 4.88
C MET A 167 22.07 -25.19 4.34
N ALA A 168 20.81 -25.51 4.65
CA ALA A 168 19.66 -24.73 4.25
C ALA A 168 19.65 -23.34 4.92
N LEU A 169 20.03 -23.24 6.20
CA LEU A 169 20.21 -21.96 6.91
C LEU A 169 21.22 -21.03 6.24
N LYS A 170 22.30 -21.58 5.65
CA LYS A 170 23.31 -20.78 4.96
C LYS A 170 22.85 -20.21 3.63
N VAL A 171 21.88 -20.82 2.98
CA VAL A 171 21.40 -20.39 1.66
C VAL A 171 20.02 -19.73 1.70
N GLU A 172 19.33 -19.83 2.83
CA GLU A 172 18.07 -19.09 3.02
C GLU A 172 18.31 -17.58 2.84
N GLY A 173 17.41 -16.92 2.11
CA GLY A 173 17.50 -15.50 1.83
C GLY A 173 18.41 -15.12 0.67
N LEU A 174 19.26 -16.02 0.17
CA LEU A 174 20.10 -15.73 -1.00
C LEU A 174 19.26 -15.62 -2.27
N ALA A 175 19.66 -14.75 -3.18
CA ALA A 175 19.02 -14.61 -4.49
C ALA A 175 19.11 -15.93 -5.27
N ARG A 176 17.97 -16.38 -5.81
CA ARG A 176 17.84 -17.62 -6.57
C ARG A 176 17.63 -17.38 -8.06
N HIS A 177 16.82 -16.42 -8.39
CA HIS A 177 16.52 -16.03 -9.78
C HIS A 177 16.16 -14.56 -9.85
N SER A 178 16.37 -13.96 -11.01
CA SER A 178 15.88 -12.63 -11.33
C SER A 178 14.50 -12.71 -11.99
N SER A 179 13.71 -11.67 -11.81
CA SER A 179 12.42 -11.46 -12.44
C SER A 179 12.22 -9.97 -12.71
N VAL A 180 11.15 -9.63 -13.38
CA VAL A 180 10.75 -8.23 -13.61
C VAL A 180 9.90 -7.76 -12.44
N HIS A 181 10.15 -6.55 -11.96
CA HIS A 181 9.30 -5.90 -10.95
C HIS A 181 7.89 -5.71 -11.48
N ALA A 182 6.89 -5.94 -10.64
CA ALA A 182 5.50 -5.98 -11.09
C ALA A 182 4.97 -4.64 -11.66
N CYS A 183 5.57 -3.51 -11.29
CA CYS A 183 5.07 -2.18 -11.65
C CYS A 183 6.15 -1.16 -11.99
N GLY A 184 7.35 -1.25 -11.42
CA GLY A 184 8.37 -0.21 -11.51
C GLY A 184 9.01 -0.10 -12.89
N VAL A 185 8.95 1.11 -13.45
CA VAL A 185 9.58 1.50 -14.72
C VAL A 185 10.42 2.75 -14.48
N LEU A 186 11.65 2.75 -14.99
CA LEU A 186 12.55 3.89 -14.98
C LEU A 186 12.39 4.71 -16.25
N ILE A 187 12.43 6.02 -16.10
CA ILE A 187 12.47 6.97 -17.21
C ILE A 187 13.57 8.00 -16.89
N THR A 188 14.52 8.18 -17.80
CA THR A 188 15.67 9.07 -17.60
C THR A 188 15.84 10.06 -18.76
N ASP A 189 16.50 11.18 -18.49
CA ASP A 189 16.84 12.22 -19.45
C ASP A 189 18.01 11.87 -20.36
N ASN A 190 18.98 11.09 -19.86
CA ASN A 190 20.07 10.52 -20.64
C ASN A 190 19.87 9.00 -20.78
N PRO A 191 20.59 8.31 -21.68
CA PRO A 191 20.50 6.85 -21.78
C PRO A 191 20.67 6.16 -20.43
N LEU A 192 19.85 5.19 -20.12
CA LEU A 192 19.87 4.47 -18.84
C LEU A 192 21.22 3.83 -18.54
N THR A 193 22.01 3.49 -19.58
CA THR A 193 23.35 2.93 -19.44
C THR A 193 24.35 3.90 -18.79
N ASP A 194 24.05 5.20 -18.77
CA ASP A 194 24.87 6.19 -18.07
C ASP A 194 24.69 6.13 -16.56
N TYR A 195 23.59 5.50 -16.09
CA TYR A 195 23.21 5.41 -14.68
C TYR A 195 23.31 4.01 -14.11
N VAL A 196 22.81 3.00 -14.86
CA VAL A 196 22.71 1.62 -14.38
C VAL A 196 23.00 0.62 -15.49
N PRO A 197 23.63 -0.53 -15.18
CA PRO A 197 23.75 -1.62 -16.14
C PRO A 197 22.38 -2.21 -16.44
N LEU A 198 22.18 -2.62 -17.69
CA LEU A 198 20.93 -3.19 -18.22
C LEU A 198 21.13 -4.64 -18.63
N GLN A 199 20.04 -5.40 -18.68
CA GLN A 199 19.97 -6.75 -19.21
C GLN A 199 18.58 -7.03 -19.81
N TYR A 200 18.46 -8.13 -20.53
CA TYR A 200 17.13 -8.65 -20.91
C TYR A 200 16.48 -9.41 -19.77
N ALA A 201 15.16 -9.37 -19.70
CA ALA A 201 14.40 -10.15 -18.74
C ALA A 201 14.61 -11.66 -18.97
N ALA A 202 14.58 -12.45 -17.91
CA ALA A 202 14.76 -13.89 -18.00
C ALA A 202 13.65 -14.53 -18.85
N GLY A 203 14.03 -15.19 -19.94
CA GLY A 203 13.09 -15.82 -20.88
C GLY A 203 12.40 -14.88 -21.87
N ASP A 204 12.77 -13.60 -21.89
CA ASP A 204 12.28 -12.59 -22.84
C ASP A 204 13.44 -11.69 -23.28
N ASP A 205 13.80 -11.75 -24.57
CA ASP A 205 14.88 -10.97 -25.18
C ASP A 205 14.44 -9.58 -25.68
N LYS A 206 13.22 -9.17 -25.39
CA LYS A 206 12.66 -7.87 -25.80
C LYS A 206 12.53 -6.89 -24.64
N THR A 207 12.22 -7.38 -23.45
CA THR A 207 12.03 -6.54 -22.28
C THR A 207 13.38 -6.20 -21.64
N ILE A 208 13.73 -4.92 -21.64
CA ILE A 208 14.94 -4.40 -20.99
C ILE A 208 14.64 -4.13 -19.52
N ILE A 209 15.53 -4.62 -18.64
CA ILE A 209 15.43 -4.41 -17.20
C ILE A 209 16.76 -3.87 -16.64
N SER A 210 16.69 -3.08 -15.57
CA SER A 210 17.88 -2.67 -14.81
C SER A 210 18.50 -3.87 -14.10
N GLN A 211 19.82 -3.89 -13.89
CA GLN A 211 20.46 -4.89 -13.05
C GLN A 211 20.45 -4.52 -11.56
N TYR A 212 20.05 -3.30 -11.23
CA TYR A 212 19.82 -2.85 -9.86
C TYR A 212 18.33 -2.94 -9.52
N SER A 213 18.05 -3.48 -8.34
CA SER A 213 16.69 -3.55 -7.78
C SER A 213 16.23 -2.19 -7.23
N LEU A 214 14.99 -2.13 -6.75
CA LEU A 214 14.29 -0.91 -6.39
C LEU A 214 15.11 0.04 -5.48
N HIS A 215 15.58 -0.44 -4.33
CA HIS A 215 16.31 0.42 -3.37
C HIS A 215 17.63 0.99 -3.93
N PRO A 216 18.53 0.20 -4.53
CA PRO A 216 19.71 0.75 -5.18
C PRO A 216 19.41 1.78 -6.28
N VAL A 217 18.31 1.61 -7.03
CA VAL A 217 17.87 2.58 -8.04
C VAL A 217 17.43 3.90 -7.41
N GLU A 218 16.68 3.83 -6.31
CA GLU A 218 16.27 5.00 -5.54
C GLU A 218 17.46 5.72 -4.89
N ASP A 219 18.44 4.97 -4.38
CA ASP A 219 19.68 5.52 -3.80
C ASP A 219 20.54 6.25 -4.83
N LEU A 220 20.48 5.85 -6.11
CA LEU A 220 21.10 6.57 -7.22
C LEU A 220 20.35 7.84 -7.62
N GLY A 221 19.18 8.10 -7.04
CA GLY A 221 18.36 9.25 -7.36
C GLY A 221 17.50 9.11 -8.62
N LEU A 222 17.38 7.90 -9.18
CA LEU A 222 16.52 7.65 -10.33
C LEU A 222 15.06 7.59 -9.92
N LEU A 223 14.20 8.27 -10.67
CA LEU A 223 12.76 8.27 -10.45
C LEU A 223 12.13 7.02 -11.05
N LYS A 224 11.41 6.28 -10.22
CA LYS A 224 10.54 5.20 -10.69
C LYS A 224 9.14 5.71 -10.98
N MET A 225 8.50 5.11 -11.95
CA MET A 225 7.08 5.26 -12.27
C MET A 225 6.40 3.93 -12.03
N ASP A 226 5.32 3.91 -11.23
CA ASP A 226 4.64 2.66 -10.90
C ASP A 226 3.39 2.44 -11.77
N PHE A 227 3.51 1.48 -12.69
CA PHE A 227 2.44 1.04 -13.59
C PHE A 227 1.81 -0.23 -13.05
N LEU A 228 0.81 -0.12 -12.19
CA LEU A 228 0.14 -1.27 -11.61
C LEU A 228 -0.97 -1.81 -12.52
N GLY A 229 -0.95 -3.11 -12.81
CA GLY A 229 -2.04 -3.79 -13.51
C GLY A 229 -3.10 -4.25 -12.51
N LEU A 230 -4.34 -3.76 -12.62
CA LEU A 230 -5.44 -4.15 -11.76
C LEU A 230 -6.55 -4.84 -12.56
N LYS A 231 -6.77 -6.14 -12.30
CA LYS A 231 -7.79 -6.95 -12.98
C LYS A 231 -9.19 -6.38 -12.85
N ASN A 232 -9.51 -5.76 -11.72
CA ASN A 232 -10.82 -5.15 -11.52
C ASN A 232 -11.09 -3.98 -12.48
N LEU A 233 -10.08 -3.21 -12.86
CA LEU A 233 -10.24 -2.17 -13.88
C LEU A 233 -10.51 -2.78 -15.25
N THR A 234 -9.90 -3.91 -15.59
CA THR A 234 -10.23 -4.68 -16.81
C THR A 234 -11.68 -5.17 -16.78
N VAL A 235 -12.15 -5.68 -15.62
CA VAL A 235 -13.55 -6.11 -15.46
C VAL A 235 -14.51 -4.92 -15.64
N ILE A 236 -14.20 -3.76 -15.07
CA ILE A 236 -14.98 -2.52 -15.24
C ILE A 236 -15.01 -2.10 -16.71
N GLU A 237 -13.85 -2.06 -17.39
CA GLU A 237 -13.76 -1.70 -18.80
C GLU A 237 -14.62 -2.61 -19.67
N GLN A 238 -14.55 -3.93 -19.44
CA GLN A 238 -15.37 -4.90 -20.18
C GLN A 238 -16.86 -4.72 -19.87
N THR A 239 -17.21 -4.45 -18.61
CA THR A 239 -18.61 -4.21 -18.20
C THR A 239 -19.18 -2.99 -18.90
N LEU A 240 -18.44 -1.88 -18.97
CA LEU A 240 -18.86 -0.67 -19.70
C LEU A 240 -19.11 -0.96 -21.18
N LYS A 241 -18.21 -1.71 -21.84
CA LYS A 241 -18.38 -2.13 -23.25
C LYS A 241 -19.61 -3.00 -23.45
N ILE A 242 -19.89 -3.92 -22.52
CA ILE A 242 -21.08 -4.78 -22.59
C ILE A 242 -22.35 -3.94 -22.41
N ILE A 243 -22.41 -3.04 -21.45
CA ILE A 243 -23.56 -2.15 -21.23
C ILE A 243 -23.81 -1.29 -22.48
N GLU A 244 -22.79 -0.64 -23.01
CA GLU A 244 -22.92 0.18 -24.22
C GLU A 244 -23.45 -0.65 -25.39
N LYS A 245 -22.92 -1.87 -25.59
CA LYS A 245 -23.37 -2.76 -26.68
C LYS A 245 -24.81 -3.26 -26.53
N THR A 246 -25.24 -3.54 -25.31
CA THR A 246 -26.54 -4.16 -25.04
C THR A 246 -27.68 -3.17 -24.83
N THR A 247 -27.38 -1.99 -24.29
CA THR A 247 -28.38 -0.96 -23.94
C THR A 247 -28.25 0.33 -24.74
N GLY A 248 -27.15 0.53 -25.48
CA GLY A 248 -26.80 1.81 -26.10
C GLY A 248 -26.39 2.91 -25.14
N THR A 249 -26.35 2.63 -23.84
CA THR A 249 -26.04 3.62 -22.79
C THR A 249 -24.54 3.70 -22.56
N LYS A 250 -23.97 4.90 -22.64
CA LYS A 250 -22.60 5.17 -22.20
C LYS A 250 -22.61 5.61 -20.76
N ILE A 251 -21.80 4.96 -19.93
CA ILE A 251 -21.63 5.30 -18.51
C ILE A 251 -20.28 5.99 -18.36
N ASP A 252 -20.30 7.17 -17.73
CA ASP A 252 -19.11 7.86 -17.28
C ASP A 252 -18.85 7.50 -15.80
N LEU A 253 -17.69 6.91 -15.52
CA LEU A 253 -17.32 6.48 -14.15
C LEU A 253 -17.17 7.66 -13.20
N ASP A 254 -16.76 8.82 -13.70
CA ASP A 254 -16.56 10.02 -12.86
C ASP A 254 -17.88 10.71 -12.48
N GLN A 255 -18.99 10.35 -13.17
CA GLN A 255 -20.33 10.89 -12.92
C GLN A 255 -21.27 9.89 -12.19
N LEU A 256 -20.72 8.80 -11.66
CA LEU A 256 -21.54 7.85 -10.91
C LEU A 256 -22.10 8.46 -9.63
N PRO A 257 -23.42 8.29 -9.34
CA PRO A 257 -23.98 8.73 -8.06
C PRO A 257 -23.40 7.89 -6.92
N LEU A 258 -22.93 8.56 -5.86
CA LEU A 258 -22.32 7.91 -4.70
C LEU A 258 -23.35 7.60 -3.58
N ASP A 259 -24.64 7.85 -3.85
CA ASP A 259 -25.77 7.73 -2.91
C ASP A 259 -26.88 6.79 -3.41
N ASP A 260 -26.60 5.93 -4.41
CA ASP A 260 -27.58 5.00 -4.97
C ASP A 260 -28.09 3.98 -3.93
N GLN A 261 -29.37 4.06 -3.59
CA GLN A 261 -30.00 3.23 -2.57
C GLN A 261 -30.06 1.74 -2.94
N LYS A 262 -30.12 1.41 -4.23
CA LYS A 262 -30.11 0.01 -4.67
C LYS A 262 -28.75 -0.64 -4.40
N THR A 263 -27.68 0.11 -4.65
CA THR A 263 -26.31 -0.30 -4.32
C THR A 263 -26.15 -0.52 -2.83
N PHE A 264 -26.61 0.43 -1.98
CA PHE A 264 -26.54 0.23 -0.53
C PHE A 264 -27.38 -0.95 -0.05
N THR A 265 -28.53 -1.19 -0.64
CA THR A 265 -29.36 -2.38 -0.32
C THR A 265 -28.60 -3.68 -0.63
N LEU A 266 -27.89 -3.76 -1.76
CA LEU A 266 -27.06 -4.91 -2.11
C LEU A 266 -25.91 -5.09 -1.10
N LEU A 267 -25.23 -4.01 -0.74
CA LEU A 267 -24.15 -4.02 0.27
C LEU A 267 -24.65 -4.47 1.64
N GLN A 268 -25.83 -3.98 2.09
CA GLN A 268 -26.45 -4.35 3.35
C GLN A 268 -26.86 -5.83 3.42
N ARG A 269 -27.20 -6.46 2.30
CA ARG A 269 -27.45 -7.90 2.21
C ARG A 269 -26.17 -8.73 2.18
N GLY A 270 -25.02 -8.09 1.95
CA GLY A 270 -23.73 -8.76 1.76
C GLY A 270 -23.65 -9.58 0.48
N ASP A 271 -24.43 -9.22 -0.55
CA ASP A 271 -24.47 -9.87 -1.86
C ASP A 271 -23.32 -9.33 -2.73
N THR A 272 -22.10 -9.37 -2.19
CA THR A 272 -20.89 -8.70 -2.71
C THR A 272 -19.87 -9.66 -3.33
N THR A 273 -20.32 -10.82 -3.82
CA THR A 273 -19.47 -11.73 -4.58
C THR A 273 -19.00 -11.04 -5.87
N GLY A 274 -17.68 -11.03 -6.11
CA GLY A 274 -17.07 -10.32 -7.25
C GLY A 274 -16.94 -8.81 -7.09
N VAL A 275 -17.36 -8.24 -5.95
CA VAL A 275 -17.13 -6.83 -5.64
C VAL A 275 -15.77 -6.69 -4.94
N PHE A 276 -14.85 -5.96 -5.57
CA PHE A 276 -13.48 -5.80 -5.09
C PHE A 276 -13.41 -5.40 -3.61
N GLN A 277 -12.55 -6.07 -2.86
CA GLN A 277 -12.34 -5.89 -1.41
C GLN A 277 -13.55 -6.21 -0.51
N LEU A 278 -14.75 -6.42 -1.05
CA LEU A 278 -15.98 -6.63 -0.28
C LEU A 278 -16.49 -8.07 -0.31
N GLU A 279 -15.80 -8.99 -0.99
CA GLU A 279 -16.30 -10.34 -1.30
C GLU A 279 -15.94 -11.44 -0.28
N SER A 280 -15.00 -11.19 0.65
CA SER A 280 -14.64 -12.20 1.65
C SER A 280 -15.78 -12.49 2.63
N GLY A 281 -15.86 -13.73 3.14
CA GLY A 281 -16.92 -14.15 4.08
C GLY A 281 -16.95 -13.27 5.34
N GLY A 282 -15.79 -12.85 5.86
CA GLY A 282 -15.69 -11.94 7.00
C GLY A 282 -16.22 -10.54 6.68
N MET A 283 -15.82 -9.99 5.53
CA MET A 283 -16.32 -8.67 5.08
C MET A 283 -17.83 -8.69 4.86
N LYS A 284 -18.37 -9.71 4.18
CA LYS A 284 -19.83 -9.87 4.00
C LYS A 284 -20.61 -9.89 5.31
N ARG A 285 -20.06 -10.55 6.35
CA ARG A 285 -20.66 -10.56 7.68
C ARG A 285 -20.70 -9.16 8.29
N TYR A 286 -19.59 -8.41 8.20
CA TYR A 286 -19.54 -7.04 8.73
C TYR A 286 -20.43 -6.07 7.93
N LEU A 287 -20.51 -6.19 6.61
CA LEU A 287 -21.44 -5.36 5.80
C LEU A 287 -22.90 -5.54 6.21
N LYS A 288 -23.32 -6.77 6.51
CA LYS A 288 -24.67 -7.07 7.03
C LYS A 288 -24.94 -6.40 8.38
N MET A 289 -23.94 -6.34 9.24
CA MET A 289 -24.03 -5.71 10.56
C MET A 289 -23.95 -4.17 10.46
N LEU A 290 -23.09 -3.66 9.58
CA LEU A 290 -22.87 -2.23 9.36
C LEU A 290 -24.11 -1.53 8.81
N LYS A 291 -24.84 -2.19 7.90
CA LYS A 291 -25.97 -1.60 7.16
C LYS A 291 -25.58 -0.24 6.58
N ALA A 292 -24.53 -0.27 5.75
CA ALA A 292 -23.97 0.93 5.11
C ALA A 292 -25.08 1.78 4.46
N SER A 293 -25.03 3.07 4.68
CA SER A 293 -25.99 4.06 4.17
C SER A 293 -25.30 5.20 3.39
N SER A 294 -23.99 5.22 3.42
CA SER A 294 -23.16 6.18 2.68
C SER A 294 -21.86 5.53 2.20
N LEU A 295 -21.16 6.20 1.27
CA LEU A 295 -19.85 5.76 0.80
C LEU A 295 -18.81 5.80 1.93
N GLU A 296 -18.90 6.77 2.83
CA GLU A 296 -18.01 6.93 3.99
C GLU A 296 -18.04 5.69 4.90
N ASP A 297 -19.19 5.05 5.06
CA ASP A 297 -19.31 3.79 5.80
C ASP A 297 -18.48 2.67 5.17
N ILE A 298 -18.47 2.60 3.84
CA ILE A 298 -17.70 1.61 3.09
C ILE A 298 -16.20 1.93 3.16
N ILE A 299 -15.83 3.21 3.01
CA ILE A 299 -14.44 3.68 3.15
C ILE A 299 -13.91 3.30 4.54
N ALA A 300 -14.65 3.59 5.60
CA ALA A 300 -14.27 3.25 6.96
C ALA A 300 -14.16 1.73 7.16
N MET A 301 -15.09 0.96 6.61
CA MET A 301 -15.06 -0.50 6.72
C MET A 301 -13.86 -1.12 6.01
N VAL A 302 -13.51 -0.66 4.80
CA VAL A 302 -12.33 -1.11 4.05
C VAL A 302 -11.03 -0.75 4.80
N ALA A 303 -11.01 0.41 5.44
CA ALA A 303 -9.87 0.83 6.25
C ALA A 303 -9.71 0.01 7.54
N LEU A 304 -10.82 -0.33 8.20
CA LEU A 304 -10.84 -1.12 9.45
C LEU A 304 -10.62 -2.62 9.23
N TYR A 305 -11.01 -3.17 8.08
CA TYR A 305 -10.93 -4.61 7.82
C TYR A 305 -9.50 -5.06 7.47
N ARG A 306 -8.58 -4.90 8.42
CA ARG A 306 -7.15 -5.28 8.35
C ARG A 306 -6.71 -5.85 9.69
N PRO A 307 -5.68 -6.71 9.74
CA PRO A 307 -5.08 -7.15 11.00
C PRO A 307 -4.68 -5.95 11.86
N GLY A 308 -5.17 -5.89 13.10
CA GLY A 308 -5.03 -4.77 14.03
C GLY A 308 -6.34 -3.98 14.14
N PRO A 309 -6.69 -3.10 13.19
CA PRO A 309 -7.90 -2.25 13.27
C PRO A 309 -9.21 -3.00 13.32
N MET A 310 -9.23 -4.25 12.87
CA MET A 310 -10.43 -5.08 12.83
C MET A 310 -11.10 -5.23 14.21
N GLU A 311 -10.35 -5.11 15.29
CA GLU A 311 -10.88 -5.13 16.65
C GLU A 311 -11.85 -3.98 16.95
N PHE A 312 -11.73 -2.84 16.24
CA PHE A 312 -12.59 -1.67 16.42
C PHE A 312 -13.88 -1.72 15.61
N ILE A 313 -14.05 -2.68 14.69
CA ILE A 313 -15.25 -2.78 13.85
C ILE A 313 -16.54 -2.94 14.68
N PRO A 314 -16.59 -3.77 15.73
CA PRO A 314 -17.80 -3.86 16.57
C PRO A 314 -18.20 -2.53 17.22
N ASP A 315 -17.21 -1.77 17.70
CA ASP A 315 -17.41 -0.47 18.31
C ASP A 315 -17.89 0.57 17.30
N PHE A 316 -17.28 0.58 16.10
CA PHE A 316 -17.70 1.45 14.99
C PHE A 316 -19.17 1.19 14.63
N ILE A 317 -19.56 -0.07 14.45
CA ILE A 317 -20.91 -0.46 14.13
C ILE A 317 -21.90 -0.09 15.27
N ALA A 318 -21.52 -0.36 16.52
CA ALA A 318 -22.36 -0.04 17.68
C ALA A 318 -22.60 1.47 17.80
N SER A 319 -21.56 2.28 17.60
CA SER A 319 -21.65 3.75 17.63
C SER A 319 -22.48 4.30 16.47
N LYS A 320 -22.28 3.79 15.25
CA LYS A 320 -23.10 4.15 14.08
C LYS A 320 -24.59 3.92 14.33
N HIS A 321 -24.94 2.83 14.98
CA HIS A 321 -26.34 2.50 15.28
C HIS A 321 -26.87 3.10 16.60
N GLY A 322 -26.13 4.01 17.23
CA GLY A 322 -26.53 4.66 18.48
C GLY A 322 -26.55 3.74 19.70
N LYS A 323 -26.00 2.51 19.59
CA LYS A 323 -25.92 1.54 20.70
C LYS A 323 -24.76 1.81 21.65
N LYS A 324 -23.79 2.59 21.23
CA LYS A 324 -22.63 3.03 22.02
C LYS A 324 -22.52 4.54 21.94
N VAL A 325 -22.44 5.20 23.11
CA VAL A 325 -22.21 6.64 23.19
C VAL A 325 -20.75 6.93 22.89
N VAL A 326 -20.53 7.82 21.92
CA VAL A 326 -19.18 8.29 21.60
C VAL A 326 -18.70 9.23 22.70
N LYS A 327 -17.50 8.97 23.23
CA LYS A 327 -16.86 9.82 24.24
C LYS A 327 -15.49 10.24 23.71
N TYR A 328 -15.23 11.55 23.75
CA TYR A 328 -13.93 12.09 23.36
C TYR A 328 -13.08 12.37 24.59
N LEU A 329 -11.79 12.03 24.55
CA LEU A 329 -10.82 12.31 25.63
C LEU A 329 -10.60 13.81 25.85
N HIS A 330 -10.84 14.61 24.80
CA HIS A 330 -10.77 16.07 24.84
C HIS A 330 -11.73 16.67 23.80
N PRO A 331 -12.40 17.82 24.04
CA PRO A 331 -13.36 18.42 23.10
C PRO A 331 -12.79 18.69 21.71
N LYS A 332 -11.51 19.06 21.59
CA LYS A 332 -10.85 19.26 20.29
C LYS A 332 -10.72 18.00 19.43
N LEU A 333 -10.96 16.80 19.96
CA LEU A 333 -10.99 15.55 19.19
C LEU A 333 -12.30 15.33 18.46
N GLU A 334 -13.39 15.91 18.92
CA GLU A 334 -14.70 15.73 18.31
C GLU A 334 -14.75 16.15 16.84
N PRO A 335 -14.33 17.35 16.42
CA PRO A 335 -14.36 17.73 15.02
C PRO A 335 -13.47 16.87 14.12
N ILE A 336 -12.42 16.22 14.67
CA ILE A 336 -11.51 15.36 13.93
C ILE A 336 -12.07 13.94 13.77
N LEU A 337 -12.76 13.43 14.79
CA LEU A 337 -13.16 12.03 14.89
C LEU A 337 -14.68 11.81 14.78
N ALA A 338 -15.47 12.86 14.61
CA ALA A 338 -16.94 12.73 14.59
C ALA A 338 -17.44 11.85 13.44
N ASN A 339 -16.84 11.98 12.24
CA ASN A 339 -17.17 11.19 11.05
C ASN A 339 -16.80 9.70 11.16
N THR A 340 -15.99 9.35 12.16
CA THR A 340 -15.57 7.97 12.45
C THR A 340 -15.96 7.51 13.85
N TYR A 341 -16.97 8.15 14.44
CA TYR A 341 -17.55 7.81 15.74
C TYR A 341 -16.52 7.72 16.87
N GLY A 342 -15.53 8.63 16.87
CA GLY A 342 -14.49 8.70 17.91
C GLY A 342 -13.33 7.72 17.73
N ILE A 343 -13.27 6.98 16.64
CA ILE A 343 -12.20 6.03 16.32
C ILE A 343 -11.26 6.69 15.32
N ALA A 344 -9.95 6.68 15.60
CA ALA A 344 -8.95 7.17 14.66
C ALA A 344 -8.68 6.12 13.57
N ILE A 345 -9.36 6.24 12.42
CA ILE A 345 -9.28 5.28 11.31
C ILE A 345 -8.23 5.71 10.28
N TYR A 346 -8.16 7.03 9.99
CA TYR A 346 -7.36 7.58 8.91
C TYR A 346 -6.07 8.22 9.42
N GLN A 347 -5.02 8.11 8.62
CA GLN A 347 -3.72 8.73 8.93
C GLN A 347 -3.83 10.25 9.05
N GLU A 348 -4.68 10.87 8.25
CA GLU A 348 -4.98 12.30 8.28
C GLU A 348 -5.51 12.72 9.67
N GLN A 349 -6.35 11.90 10.29
CA GLN A 349 -6.87 12.19 11.64
C GLN A 349 -5.74 12.25 12.68
N ILE A 350 -4.74 11.37 12.60
CA ILE A 350 -3.56 11.42 13.46
C ILE A 350 -2.76 12.71 13.24
N MET A 351 -2.61 13.12 11.97
CA MET A 351 -1.91 14.36 11.63
C MET A 351 -2.68 15.59 12.10
N HIS A 352 -4.02 15.58 12.00
CA HIS A 352 -4.86 16.65 12.55
C HIS A 352 -4.79 16.74 14.08
N ILE A 353 -4.78 15.59 14.76
CA ILE A 353 -4.60 15.53 16.24
C ILE A 353 -3.25 16.14 16.61
N ALA A 354 -2.16 15.74 15.95
CA ALA A 354 -0.83 16.28 16.21
C ALA A 354 -0.76 17.80 15.98
N ARG A 355 -1.40 18.29 14.92
CA ARG A 355 -1.45 19.73 14.62
C ARG A 355 -2.33 20.50 15.59
N GLN A 356 -3.59 20.09 15.80
CA GLN A 356 -4.57 20.87 16.55
C GLN A 356 -4.38 20.80 18.06
N LEU A 357 -3.88 19.67 18.58
CA LEU A 357 -3.69 19.49 20.00
C LEU A 357 -2.25 19.77 20.45
N ALA A 358 -1.25 19.33 19.68
CA ALA A 358 0.16 19.50 20.03
C ALA A 358 0.85 20.70 19.34
N GLY A 359 0.16 21.38 18.40
CA GLY A 359 0.69 22.58 17.74
C GLY A 359 1.76 22.30 16.67
N LEU A 360 1.91 21.05 16.23
CA LEU A 360 2.89 20.67 15.20
C LEU A 360 2.49 21.19 13.82
N SER A 361 3.48 21.39 12.93
CA SER A 361 3.22 21.55 11.50
C SER A 361 2.73 20.23 10.90
N TYR A 362 2.10 20.25 9.73
CA TYR A 362 1.74 19.01 9.03
C TYR A 362 2.97 18.20 8.61
N GLY A 363 4.08 18.87 8.30
CA GLY A 363 5.35 18.21 8.03
C GLY A 363 5.85 17.42 9.23
N GLN A 364 5.86 18.01 10.43
CA GLN A 364 6.21 17.34 11.68
C GLN A 364 5.23 16.20 12.01
N ALA A 365 3.94 16.41 11.77
CA ALA A 365 2.92 15.40 11.97
C ALA A 365 3.10 14.17 11.06
N ASP A 366 3.58 14.36 9.81
CA ASP A 366 3.93 13.24 8.92
C ASP A 366 5.16 12.46 9.41
N VAL A 367 6.16 13.15 9.96
CA VAL A 367 7.32 12.50 10.60
C VAL A 367 6.87 11.61 11.77
N LEU A 368 6.00 12.15 12.64
CA LEU A 368 5.37 11.39 13.71
C LEU A 368 4.66 10.13 13.18
N ARG A 369 3.76 10.30 12.21
CA ARG A 369 3.01 9.20 11.62
C ARG A 369 3.93 8.08 11.12
N LYS A 370 5.04 8.43 10.46
CA LYS A 370 6.03 7.45 9.99
C LYS A 370 6.80 6.78 11.11
N ALA A 371 7.17 7.51 12.15
CA ALA A 371 7.86 6.96 13.32
C ALA A 371 7.00 5.88 14.00
N VAL A 372 5.72 6.17 14.21
CA VAL A 372 4.77 5.22 14.80
C VAL A 372 4.56 4.01 13.88
N GLY A 373 4.40 4.23 12.55
CA GLY A 373 4.21 3.16 11.57
C GLY A 373 5.39 2.18 11.47
N LYS A 374 6.64 2.66 11.64
CA LYS A 374 7.86 1.82 11.57
C LYS A 374 8.16 1.06 12.87
N LYS A 375 7.43 1.28 13.95
CA LYS A 375 7.61 0.63 15.28
C LYS A 375 9.03 0.73 15.86
N ILE A 376 9.77 1.77 15.52
CA ILE A 376 11.12 1.98 16.05
C ILE A 376 10.98 2.61 17.43
N LYS A 377 11.20 1.83 18.49
CA LYS A 377 10.99 2.24 19.88
C LYS A 377 11.63 3.59 20.21
N LYS A 378 12.89 3.79 19.84
CA LYS A 378 13.61 5.05 20.08
C LYS A 378 12.90 6.26 19.44
N LEU A 379 12.44 6.13 18.19
CA LEU A 379 11.70 7.21 17.51
C LEU A 379 10.32 7.44 18.13
N LEU A 380 9.68 6.39 18.65
CA LEU A 380 8.41 6.52 19.35
C LEU A 380 8.56 7.29 20.65
N ASP A 381 9.58 6.96 21.46
CA ASP A 381 9.86 7.64 22.74
C ASP A 381 10.17 9.13 22.50
N GLU A 382 10.99 9.46 21.47
CA GLU A 382 11.29 10.84 21.09
C GLU A 382 10.02 11.61 20.63
N GLN A 383 9.13 10.96 19.91
CA GLN A 383 7.89 11.59 19.44
C GLN A 383 6.85 11.73 20.56
N GLU A 384 6.83 10.84 21.54
CA GLU A 384 5.99 10.94 22.72
C GLU A 384 6.26 12.25 23.47
N ASP A 385 7.54 12.51 23.77
CA ASP A 385 7.95 13.71 24.46
C ASP A 385 7.51 14.98 23.72
N VAL A 386 7.70 15.03 22.40
CA VAL A 386 7.33 16.16 21.55
C VAL A 386 5.81 16.40 21.57
N ILE A 387 5.04 15.34 21.39
CA ILE A 387 3.56 15.44 21.31
C ILE A 387 2.94 15.74 22.66
N VAL A 388 3.33 15.03 23.72
CA VAL A 388 2.77 15.24 25.05
C VAL A 388 3.14 16.64 25.55
N LYS A 389 4.38 17.08 25.36
CA LYS A 389 4.80 18.44 25.71
C LYS A 389 4.00 19.50 24.91
N GLY A 390 3.88 19.32 23.60
CA GLY A 390 3.10 20.25 22.77
C GLY A 390 1.63 20.35 23.19
N MET A 391 1.01 19.24 23.60
CA MET A 391 -0.35 19.25 24.15
C MET A 391 -0.44 20.03 25.47
N ILE A 392 0.55 19.85 26.37
CA ILE A 392 0.61 20.54 27.64
C ILE A 392 0.80 22.05 27.40
N ASP A 393 1.71 22.44 26.52
CA ASP A 393 1.96 23.84 26.16
C ASP A 393 0.71 24.49 25.53
N ASN A 394 -0.17 23.71 24.90
CA ASN A 394 -1.46 24.13 24.37
C ASN A 394 -2.63 24.03 25.38
N GLY A 395 -2.33 23.87 26.67
CA GLY A 395 -3.30 23.94 27.76
C GLY A 395 -4.04 22.63 28.06
N ILE A 396 -3.58 21.49 27.54
CA ILE A 396 -4.16 20.17 27.87
C ILE A 396 -3.41 19.63 29.11
N ASP A 397 -4.14 19.16 30.11
CA ASP A 397 -3.50 18.59 31.30
C ASP A 397 -2.68 17.33 30.97
N LYS A 398 -1.60 17.11 31.72
CA LYS A 398 -0.64 16.03 31.47
C LYS A 398 -1.30 14.64 31.40
N LYS A 399 -2.28 14.37 32.25
CA LYS A 399 -2.96 13.07 32.29
C LYS A 399 -3.80 12.82 31.03
N THR A 400 -4.50 13.85 30.57
CA THR A 400 -5.26 13.80 29.31
C THR A 400 -4.35 13.71 28.11
N ALA A 401 -3.25 14.47 28.06
CA ALA A 401 -2.25 14.40 27.00
C ALA A 401 -1.66 12.98 26.87
N GLN A 402 -1.29 12.35 27.99
CA GLN A 402 -0.79 10.99 28.02
C GLN A 402 -1.82 9.98 27.48
N LYS A 403 -3.09 10.09 27.90
CA LYS A 403 -4.16 9.22 27.40
C LYS A 403 -4.42 9.41 25.90
N ILE A 404 -4.29 10.62 25.38
CA ILE A 404 -4.41 10.88 23.94
C ILE A 404 -3.26 10.23 23.18
N TRP A 405 -2.03 10.31 23.71
CA TRP A 405 -0.88 9.60 23.14
C TRP A 405 -1.12 8.08 23.09
N GLU A 406 -1.50 7.48 24.22
CA GLU A 406 -1.83 6.05 24.29
C GLU A 406 -2.96 5.64 23.31
N PHE A 407 -3.93 6.53 23.09
CA PHE A 407 -4.99 6.34 22.12
C PHE A 407 -4.47 6.36 20.67
N ILE A 408 -3.49 7.19 20.33
CA ILE A 408 -2.94 7.32 18.97
C ILE A 408 -2.11 6.10 18.55
N ILE A 409 -1.29 5.54 19.47
CA ILE A 409 -0.32 4.49 19.15
C ILE A 409 -0.92 3.27 18.42
N PRO A 410 -2.04 2.66 18.86
CA PRO A 410 -2.62 1.52 18.17
C PRO A 410 -3.01 1.81 16.71
N PHE A 411 -3.48 3.01 16.42
CA PHE A 411 -3.97 3.41 15.11
C PHE A 411 -2.86 3.86 14.15
N ALA A 412 -1.73 4.25 14.66
CA ALA A 412 -0.59 4.61 13.84
C ALA A 412 0.23 3.38 13.37
N ARG A 413 -0.19 2.16 13.75
CA ARG A 413 0.44 0.89 13.35
C ARG A 413 -0.02 0.36 11.96
N TYR A 414 -0.69 1.18 11.18
CA TYR A 414 -1.23 0.80 9.88
C TYR A 414 -0.27 1.05 8.72
#